data_c48644787a4693eb4af807eac94ad40a
#
_entry.id   c48644787a4693eb4af807eac94ad40a
#
_cell.length_a   1.000
_cell.length_b   1.000
_cell.length_c   1.000
_cell.angle_alpha   90.00
_cell.angle_beta   90.00
_cell.angle_gamma   90.00
#
_symmetry.space_group_name_H-M   'P 1'
#
loop_
_entity.id
_entity.type
_entity.pdbx_description
1 polymer ?
#
loop_
_entity_poly.entity_id
_entity_poly.type
_entity_poly.pdbx_seq_one_letter_code
_entity_poly.pdbx_strand_id
1 'polypeptide(L)'
;MRNVYFTLLLMLCMSAHVKAGDWMKRLPDNLFVSQVSIPGTHDAATGNGVTLATFSQCQDIDVATQWSIGIRAFDFRPKVKDDYLNINHGISETKLRFDAALYLLRDSLKAHPSEFAIIHCLYASNYDNDKATYETMLRELLSREDLKDYFVPFRRNLTVGDMRGKILLLSRDQYAVKPITGGFFQSWCGWLDWNAQSSCSIIGESAALDYKSPLWVQDYANTKDSEGGVAKKVSAVTEMLDHSTKHVTKDESDVVWVFNFASAYPGSLSTANGYRENATY
;
A
#
# COMPACT_ATOMS: atom_id res chain seq x y z
N MET A 1 -63.92 -10.72 -17.78
CA MET A 1 -63.16 -10.02 -16.74
C MET A 1 -61.94 -10.88 -16.45
N ARG A 2 -60.82 -10.45 -16.90
CA ARG A 2 -59.55 -11.23 -16.81
C ARG A 2 -58.72 -10.66 -15.67
N ASN A 3 -58.57 -11.45 -14.57
CA ASN A 3 -57.74 -11.06 -13.41
C ASN A 3 -56.28 -11.14 -13.80
N VAL A 4 -55.63 -9.97 -13.81
CA VAL A 4 -54.18 -9.85 -13.95
C VAL A 4 -53.60 -9.89 -12.52
N TYR A 5 -53.01 -11.00 -12.17
CA TYR A 5 -52.21 -11.10 -10.94
C TYR A 5 -50.87 -10.43 -11.19
N PHE A 6 -50.70 -9.24 -10.61
CA PHE A 6 -49.41 -8.55 -10.54
C PHE A 6 -48.57 -9.27 -9.51
N THR A 7 -47.70 -10.17 -9.92
CA THR A 7 -46.71 -10.80 -9.04
C THR A 7 -45.62 -9.76 -8.80
N LEU A 8 -45.72 -9.09 -7.65
CA LEU A 8 -44.66 -8.19 -7.13
C LEU A 8 -43.45 -9.07 -6.76
N LEU A 9 -42.50 -9.23 -7.71
CA LEU A 9 -41.23 -9.86 -7.42
C LEU A 9 -40.43 -8.90 -6.57
N LEU A 10 -40.52 -9.05 -5.26
CA LEU A 10 -39.67 -8.38 -4.29
C LEU A 10 -38.24 -8.92 -4.53
N MET A 11 -37.44 -8.26 -5.38
CA MET A 11 -36.02 -8.44 -5.38
C MET A 11 -35.51 -7.95 -4.05
N LEU A 12 -35.40 -8.87 -3.10
CA LEU A 12 -34.58 -8.70 -1.92
C LEU A 12 -33.13 -8.57 -2.46
N CYS A 13 -32.68 -7.35 -2.71
CA CYS A 13 -31.27 -7.04 -2.79
C CYS A 13 -30.69 -7.36 -1.40
N MET A 14 -30.44 -8.63 -1.14
CA MET A 14 -29.45 -9.02 -0.17
C MET A 14 -28.15 -8.39 -0.69
N SER A 15 -27.78 -7.23 -0.15
CA SER A 15 -26.42 -6.77 -0.18
C SER A 15 -25.61 -7.88 0.53
N ALA A 16 -25.27 -8.93 -0.22
CA ALA A 16 -24.20 -9.80 0.19
C ALA A 16 -23.00 -8.86 0.32
N HIS A 17 -22.69 -8.51 1.55
CA HIS A 17 -21.38 -7.99 1.86
C HIS A 17 -20.44 -9.11 1.44
N VAL A 18 -19.96 -9.02 0.20
CA VAL A 18 -18.90 -9.88 -0.28
C VAL A 18 -17.72 -9.50 0.60
N LYS A 19 -17.60 -10.21 1.72
CA LYS A 19 -16.32 -10.25 2.41
C LYS A 19 -15.38 -10.77 1.33
N ALA A 20 -14.48 -9.91 0.85
CA ALA A 20 -13.49 -10.29 -0.14
C ALA A 20 -12.43 -11.17 0.54
N GLY A 21 -12.91 -12.16 1.28
CA GLY A 21 -12.15 -13.09 2.10
C GLY A 21 -10.85 -13.55 1.44
N ASP A 22 -10.65 -14.82 1.33
CA ASP A 22 -9.42 -15.43 0.78
C ASP A 22 -9.32 -15.32 -0.75
N TRP A 23 -9.32 -14.08 -1.33
CA TRP A 23 -9.31 -13.93 -2.79
C TRP A 23 -8.00 -14.38 -3.42
N MET A 24 -6.88 -14.25 -2.69
CA MET A 24 -5.57 -14.74 -3.14
C MET A 24 -5.49 -16.27 -3.14
N LYS A 25 -6.38 -16.98 -2.46
CA LYS A 25 -6.46 -18.44 -2.45
C LYS A 25 -6.56 -19.04 -3.86
N ARG A 26 -7.13 -18.28 -4.80
CA ARG A 26 -7.33 -18.71 -6.20
C ARG A 26 -6.09 -18.48 -7.07
N LEU A 27 -5.10 -17.75 -6.59
CA LEU A 27 -3.89 -17.46 -7.34
C LEU A 27 -2.95 -18.68 -7.31
N PRO A 28 -2.30 -19.01 -8.43
CA PRO A 28 -1.26 -20.05 -8.44
C PRO A 28 -0.07 -19.66 -7.56
N ASP A 29 0.49 -20.64 -6.85
CA ASP A 29 1.64 -20.39 -5.96
C ASP A 29 2.90 -19.95 -6.71
N ASN A 30 3.07 -20.38 -7.96
CA ASN A 30 4.22 -20.04 -8.80
C ASN A 30 4.06 -18.69 -9.55
N LEU A 31 2.95 -17.99 -9.37
CA LEU A 31 2.76 -16.67 -9.96
C LEU A 31 3.63 -15.64 -9.23
N PHE A 32 4.37 -14.83 -9.96
CA PHE A 32 5.13 -13.74 -9.32
C PHE A 32 4.19 -12.68 -8.74
N VAL A 33 4.51 -12.20 -7.53
CA VAL A 33 3.71 -11.16 -6.87
C VAL A 33 3.59 -9.89 -7.71
N SER A 34 4.64 -9.55 -8.47
CA SER A 34 4.66 -8.42 -9.40
C SER A 34 3.63 -8.51 -10.55
N GLN A 35 3.11 -9.72 -10.84
CA GLN A 35 2.07 -9.95 -11.85
C GLN A 35 0.65 -9.86 -11.28
N VAL A 36 0.52 -9.67 -9.97
CA VAL A 36 -0.78 -9.58 -9.30
C VAL A 36 -1.18 -8.13 -9.11
N SER A 37 -2.38 -7.76 -9.56
CA SER A 37 -2.97 -6.47 -9.21
C SER A 37 -3.49 -6.52 -7.78
N ILE A 38 -2.79 -5.86 -6.86
CA ILE A 38 -3.07 -5.89 -5.42
C ILE A 38 -3.71 -4.55 -5.02
N PRO A 39 -4.97 -4.54 -4.56
CA PRO A 39 -5.59 -3.31 -4.09
C PRO A 39 -4.90 -2.79 -2.83
N GLY A 40 -4.61 -1.49 -2.84
CA GLY A 40 -3.92 -0.81 -1.75
C GLY A 40 -4.60 0.50 -1.35
N THR A 41 -4.26 0.99 -0.15
CA THR A 41 -4.77 2.25 0.40
C THR A 41 -3.65 3.19 0.79
N HIS A 42 -3.76 4.43 0.32
CA HIS A 42 -2.88 5.54 0.68
C HIS A 42 -3.23 6.04 2.09
N ASP A 43 -2.19 6.29 2.92
CA ASP A 43 -2.37 6.72 4.32
C ASP A 43 -3.43 5.90 5.07
N ALA A 44 -3.32 4.57 4.96
CA ALA A 44 -4.33 3.58 5.36
C ALA A 44 -4.88 3.78 6.78
N ALA A 45 -4.03 4.16 7.74
CA ALA A 45 -4.40 4.30 9.14
C ALA A 45 -5.30 5.52 9.42
N THR A 46 -5.44 6.47 8.49
CA THR A 46 -6.29 7.65 8.69
C THR A 46 -7.77 7.28 8.84
N GLY A 47 -8.19 6.14 8.31
CA GLY A 47 -9.53 5.57 8.52
C GLY A 47 -9.82 5.09 9.94
N ASN A 48 -8.79 4.89 10.77
CA ASN A 48 -8.94 4.60 12.20
C ASN A 48 -9.27 5.87 13.03
N GLY A 49 -9.34 7.02 12.38
CA GLY A 49 -9.48 8.34 12.96
C GLY A 49 -8.14 9.06 13.05
N VAL A 50 -8.14 10.33 12.72
CA VAL A 50 -6.95 11.17 12.65
C VAL A 50 -7.23 12.56 13.22
N THR A 51 -6.22 13.17 13.85
CA THR A 51 -6.29 14.59 14.23
C THR A 51 -6.28 15.44 12.96
N LEU A 52 -6.89 16.64 13.01
CA LEU A 52 -7.02 17.51 11.86
C LEU A 52 -7.67 16.81 10.62
N ALA A 53 -8.69 15.99 10.86
CA ALA A 53 -9.31 15.11 9.86
C ALA A 53 -9.68 15.83 8.55
N THR A 54 -10.13 17.10 8.63
CA THR A 54 -10.46 17.91 7.44
C THR A 54 -9.32 18.02 6.42
N PHE A 55 -8.06 17.93 6.89
CA PHE A 55 -6.86 18.10 6.06
C PHE A 55 -6.06 16.81 5.88
N SER A 56 -6.31 15.80 6.71
CA SER A 56 -5.43 14.63 6.84
C SER A 56 -6.11 13.29 6.64
N GLN A 57 -7.44 13.24 6.59
CA GLN A 57 -8.16 11.99 6.43
C GLN A 57 -8.16 11.57 4.95
N CYS A 58 -7.49 10.45 4.64
CA CYS A 58 -7.41 9.87 3.31
C CYS A 58 -8.32 8.65 3.15
N GLN A 59 -8.76 8.02 4.25
CA GLN A 59 -9.60 6.83 4.26
C GLN A 59 -10.78 7.01 5.21
N ASP A 60 -11.96 6.52 4.81
CA ASP A 60 -13.19 6.60 5.63
C ASP A 60 -13.41 5.36 6.51
N ILE A 61 -12.72 4.24 6.20
CA ILE A 61 -12.84 2.96 6.89
C ILE A 61 -11.50 2.56 7.51
N ASP A 62 -11.56 1.93 8.68
CA ASP A 62 -10.38 1.49 9.41
C ASP A 62 -9.63 0.33 8.70
N VAL A 63 -8.40 0.07 9.13
CA VAL A 63 -7.52 -0.94 8.52
C VAL A 63 -8.14 -2.35 8.58
N ALA A 64 -8.87 -2.67 9.65
CA ALA A 64 -9.55 -3.97 9.78
C ALA A 64 -10.66 -4.13 8.72
N THR A 65 -11.44 -3.08 8.52
CA THR A 65 -12.47 -3.05 7.48
C THR A 65 -11.84 -3.06 6.08
N GLN A 66 -10.76 -2.30 5.84
CA GLN A 66 -10.00 -2.34 4.59
C GLN A 66 -9.54 -3.78 4.27
N TRP A 67 -8.96 -4.49 5.25
CA TRP A 67 -8.62 -5.91 5.11
C TRP A 67 -9.82 -6.76 4.72
N SER A 68 -10.96 -6.58 5.41
CA SER A 68 -12.17 -7.37 5.22
C SER A 68 -12.79 -7.23 3.82
N ILE A 69 -12.59 -6.08 3.16
CA ILE A 69 -13.06 -5.82 1.80
C ILE A 69 -12.03 -6.18 0.72
N GLY A 70 -10.86 -6.71 1.11
CA GLY A 70 -9.87 -7.27 0.17
C GLY A 70 -8.63 -6.43 -0.07
N ILE A 71 -8.44 -5.32 0.63
CA ILE A 71 -7.19 -4.55 0.60
C ILE A 71 -6.06 -5.43 1.16
N ARG A 72 -4.91 -5.43 0.49
CA ARG A 72 -3.72 -6.19 0.88
C ARG A 72 -2.42 -5.39 0.80
N ALA A 73 -2.47 -4.14 0.33
CA ALA A 73 -1.35 -3.21 0.38
C ALA A 73 -1.73 -1.97 1.21
N PHE A 74 -0.87 -1.58 2.15
CA PHE A 74 -1.16 -0.52 3.11
C PHE A 74 0.00 0.48 3.15
N ASP A 75 -0.30 1.76 2.93
CA ASP A 75 0.66 2.86 3.13
C ASP A 75 0.60 3.28 4.61
N PHE A 76 1.63 2.93 5.37
CA PHE A 76 1.79 3.32 6.76
C PHE A 76 2.97 4.28 6.94
N ARG A 77 2.74 5.34 7.69
CA ARG A 77 3.75 6.36 7.95
C ARG A 77 4.04 6.47 9.45
N PRO A 78 4.88 5.57 9.98
CA PRO A 78 5.23 5.59 11.39
C PRO A 78 6.03 6.84 11.75
N LYS A 79 5.86 7.27 12.99
CA LYS A 79 6.58 8.39 13.63
C LYS A 79 6.88 8.03 15.06
N VAL A 80 8.05 8.44 15.54
CA VAL A 80 8.44 8.33 16.96
C VAL A 80 7.46 9.14 17.80
N LYS A 81 6.90 8.51 18.82
CA LYS A 81 6.07 9.15 19.84
C LYS A 81 6.35 8.47 21.18
N ASP A 82 7.00 9.20 22.09
CA ASP A 82 7.41 8.67 23.38
C ASP A 82 8.22 7.36 23.22
N ASP A 83 7.72 6.24 23.71
CA ASP A 83 8.33 4.91 23.69
C ASP A 83 7.75 3.96 22.63
N TYR A 84 6.99 4.48 21.65
CA TYR A 84 6.40 3.69 20.59
C TYR A 84 6.37 4.42 19.24
N LEU A 85 6.06 3.67 18.18
CA LEU A 85 5.79 4.21 16.85
C LEU A 85 4.29 4.40 16.66
N ASN A 86 3.84 5.64 16.47
CA ASN A 86 2.48 5.95 16.07
C ASN A 86 2.42 6.05 14.54
N ILE A 87 1.26 5.80 13.92
CA ILE A 87 1.08 6.09 12.50
C ILE A 87 0.51 7.50 12.37
N ASN A 88 1.13 8.30 11.50
CA ASN A 88 0.77 9.69 11.31
C ASN A 88 0.55 10.01 9.83
N HIS A 89 -0.18 11.09 9.54
CA HIS A 89 -0.15 11.79 8.26
C HIS A 89 0.53 13.15 8.47
N GLY A 90 1.84 13.23 8.23
CA GLY A 90 2.65 14.40 8.57
C GLY A 90 2.57 14.71 10.07
N ILE A 91 2.05 15.90 10.42
CA ILE A 91 1.84 16.32 11.80
C ILE A 91 0.59 15.73 12.46
N SER A 92 -0.33 15.20 11.67
CA SER A 92 -1.61 14.67 12.15
C SER A 92 -1.46 13.24 12.63
N GLU A 93 -1.83 13.00 13.89
CA GLU A 93 -1.75 11.68 14.51
C GLU A 93 -2.99 10.86 14.19
N THR A 94 -2.82 9.60 13.82
CA THR A 94 -3.92 8.64 13.75
C THR A 94 -4.16 7.98 15.10
N LYS A 95 -5.31 7.35 15.27
CA LYS A 95 -5.63 6.55 16.46
C LYS A 95 -5.08 5.12 16.39
N LEU A 96 -4.17 4.85 15.47
CA LEU A 96 -3.57 3.53 15.29
C LEU A 96 -2.06 3.58 15.48
N ARG A 97 -1.56 2.82 16.46
CA ARG A 97 -0.13 2.59 16.65
C ARG A 97 0.39 1.63 15.59
N PHE A 98 1.66 1.75 15.25
CA PHE A 98 2.26 0.90 14.21
C PHE A 98 2.34 -0.57 14.66
N ASP A 99 2.68 -0.83 15.92
CA ASP A 99 2.66 -2.19 16.48
C ASP A 99 1.25 -2.81 16.42
N ALA A 100 0.21 -2.06 16.77
CA ALA A 100 -1.17 -2.53 16.69
C ALA A 100 -1.58 -2.86 15.24
N ALA A 101 -1.14 -2.07 14.25
CA ALA A 101 -1.36 -2.37 12.84
C ALA A 101 -0.67 -3.67 12.42
N LEU A 102 0.57 -3.91 12.84
CA LEU A 102 1.31 -5.14 12.55
C LEU A 102 0.63 -6.37 13.19
N TYR A 103 0.17 -6.25 14.44
CA TYR A 103 -0.58 -7.33 15.11
C TYR A 103 -1.91 -7.61 14.43
N LEU A 104 -2.63 -6.58 13.98
CA LEU A 104 -3.85 -6.75 13.19
C LEU A 104 -3.58 -7.55 11.91
N LEU A 105 -2.55 -7.18 11.15
CA LEU A 105 -2.18 -7.90 9.92
C LEU A 105 -1.74 -9.34 10.22
N ARG A 106 -0.91 -9.56 11.24
CA ARG A 106 -0.51 -10.89 11.70
C ARG A 106 -1.71 -11.77 12.02
N ASP A 107 -2.64 -11.26 12.82
CA ASP A 107 -3.79 -12.05 13.26
C ASP A 107 -4.78 -12.29 12.11
N SER A 108 -4.89 -11.34 11.19
CA SER A 108 -5.63 -11.51 9.93
C SER A 108 -4.99 -12.61 9.06
N LEU A 109 -3.66 -12.65 8.94
CA LEU A 109 -2.94 -13.69 8.19
C LEU A 109 -3.04 -15.07 8.85
N LYS A 110 -3.07 -15.14 10.19
CA LYS A 110 -3.35 -16.40 10.89
C LYS A 110 -4.74 -16.94 10.56
N ALA A 111 -5.74 -16.07 10.49
CA ALA A 111 -7.11 -16.44 10.15
C ALA A 111 -7.27 -16.76 8.65
N HIS A 112 -6.44 -16.16 7.80
CA HIS A 112 -6.50 -16.24 6.34
C HIS A 112 -5.11 -16.59 5.74
N PRO A 113 -4.61 -17.82 5.95
CA PRO A 113 -3.22 -18.20 5.61
C PRO A 113 -2.92 -18.24 4.12
N SER A 114 -3.94 -18.19 3.26
CA SER A 114 -3.77 -18.06 1.81
C SER A 114 -3.40 -16.63 1.36
N GLU A 115 -3.62 -15.66 2.22
CA GLU A 115 -3.41 -14.24 1.93
C GLU A 115 -2.00 -13.80 2.32
N PHE A 116 -1.61 -12.62 1.85
CA PHE A 116 -0.41 -11.92 2.29
C PHE A 116 -0.67 -10.41 2.37
N ALA A 117 0.23 -9.66 2.98
CA ALA A 117 0.16 -8.21 3.04
C ALA A 117 1.44 -7.55 2.51
N ILE A 118 1.29 -6.38 1.90
CA ILE A 118 2.41 -5.49 1.55
C ILE A 118 2.25 -4.21 2.37
N ILE A 119 3.31 -3.79 3.01
CA ILE A 119 3.39 -2.50 3.70
C ILE A 119 4.34 -1.60 2.91
N HIS A 120 3.82 -0.49 2.40
CA HIS A 120 4.62 0.65 1.98
C HIS A 120 4.88 1.49 3.22
N CYS A 121 6.16 1.70 3.56
CA CYS A 121 6.55 2.37 4.79
C CYS A 121 7.37 3.64 4.49
N LEU A 122 6.99 4.74 5.11
CA LEU A 122 7.70 6.01 5.03
C LEU A 122 7.56 6.75 6.37
N TYR A 123 8.67 7.26 6.92
CA TYR A 123 8.60 8.07 8.13
C TYR A 123 7.76 9.34 7.93
N ALA A 124 6.85 9.62 8.86
CA ALA A 124 5.79 10.62 8.67
C ALA A 124 6.23 12.08 8.83
N SER A 125 7.47 12.37 9.22
CA SER A 125 7.90 13.72 9.59
C SER A 125 9.35 13.97 9.17
N ASN A 126 10.00 14.96 9.82
CA ASN A 126 11.41 15.22 9.56
C ASN A 126 12.27 14.08 10.09
N TYR A 127 12.59 13.16 9.21
CA TYR A 127 13.31 11.93 9.48
C TYR A 127 14.69 12.16 10.10
N ASP A 128 15.39 13.24 9.72
CA ASP A 128 16.76 13.49 10.14
C ASP A 128 16.89 13.73 11.64
N ASN A 129 15.85 14.26 12.29
CA ASN A 129 15.86 14.54 13.73
C ASN A 129 15.69 13.27 14.58
N ASP A 130 14.92 12.31 14.10
CA ASP A 130 14.50 11.12 14.87
C ASP A 130 15.07 9.82 14.33
N LYS A 131 15.92 9.91 13.30
CA LYS A 131 16.37 8.76 12.51
C LYS A 131 16.89 7.60 13.36
N ALA A 132 17.84 7.86 14.25
CA ALA A 132 18.46 6.81 15.06
C ALA A 132 17.44 6.14 16.00
N THR A 133 16.58 6.93 16.63
CA THR A 133 15.53 6.45 17.52
C THR A 133 14.51 5.63 16.72
N TYR A 134 14.05 6.15 15.60
CA TYR A 134 13.11 5.46 14.72
C TYR A 134 13.65 4.11 14.24
N GLU A 135 14.89 4.07 13.73
CA GLU A 135 15.51 2.83 13.26
C GLU A 135 15.66 1.79 14.38
N THR A 136 16.03 2.23 15.59
CA THR A 136 16.12 1.35 16.77
C THR A 136 14.76 0.76 17.12
N MET A 137 13.75 1.60 17.31
CA MET A 137 12.40 1.17 17.66
C MET A 137 11.77 0.27 16.59
N LEU A 138 12.02 0.59 15.32
CA LEU A 138 11.51 -0.24 14.21
C LEU A 138 12.18 -1.62 14.20
N ARG A 139 13.51 -1.69 14.40
CA ARG A 139 14.24 -2.98 14.48
C ARG A 139 13.75 -3.83 15.64
N GLU A 140 13.61 -3.22 16.83
CA GLU A 140 13.11 -3.91 18.02
C GLU A 140 11.69 -4.46 17.78
N LEU A 141 10.82 -3.65 17.20
CA LEU A 141 9.45 -4.07 16.90
C LEU A 141 9.40 -5.24 15.90
N LEU A 142 10.14 -5.14 14.78
CA LEU A 142 10.15 -6.15 13.73
C LEU A 142 10.87 -7.43 14.14
N SER A 143 11.77 -7.38 15.14
CA SER A 143 12.49 -8.54 15.67
C SER A 143 11.77 -9.27 16.80
N ARG A 144 10.61 -8.80 17.25
CA ARG A 144 9.83 -9.49 18.30
C ARG A 144 9.53 -10.92 17.90
N GLU A 145 9.66 -11.85 18.83
CA GLU A 145 9.48 -13.29 18.61
C GLU A 145 8.13 -13.66 18.00
N ASP A 146 7.10 -12.90 18.30
CA ASP A 146 5.74 -13.13 17.81
C ASP A 146 5.41 -12.39 16.48
N LEU A 147 6.36 -11.65 15.92
CA LEU A 147 6.22 -10.91 14.66
C LEU A 147 7.26 -11.29 13.61
N LYS A 148 8.51 -11.55 13.99
CA LYS A 148 9.66 -11.68 13.07
C LYS A 148 9.42 -12.69 11.95
N ASP A 149 8.79 -13.82 12.24
CA ASP A 149 8.55 -14.90 11.28
C ASP A 149 7.46 -14.59 10.25
N TYR A 150 6.75 -13.48 10.42
CA TYR A 150 5.78 -13.01 9.44
C TYR A 150 6.40 -12.17 8.34
N PHE A 151 7.58 -11.61 8.54
CA PHE A 151 8.25 -10.80 7.54
C PHE A 151 9.06 -11.64 6.57
N VAL A 152 9.01 -11.27 5.29
CA VAL A 152 9.77 -11.91 4.22
C VAL A 152 10.78 -10.92 3.63
N PRO A 153 12.02 -11.33 3.36
CA PRO A 153 13.00 -10.52 2.66
C PRO A 153 12.53 -10.29 1.21
N PHE A 154 12.79 -9.10 0.68
CA PHE A 154 12.48 -8.80 -0.72
C PHE A 154 13.40 -9.57 -1.66
N ARG A 155 12.78 -10.23 -2.63
CA ARG A 155 13.43 -10.73 -3.85
C ARG A 155 12.56 -10.35 -5.04
N ARG A 156 13.19 -10.09 -6.19
CA ARG A 156 12.45 -9.68 -7.40
C ARG A 156 11.43 -10.73 -7.84
N ASN A 157 11.79 -11.99 -7.68
CA ASN A 157 11.03 -13.17 -8.11
C ASN A 157 10.14 -13.77 -7.01
N LEU A 158 9.80 -12.99 -5.95
CA LEU A 158 8.84 -13.45 -4.96
C LEU A 158 7.56 -13.93 -5.62
N THR A 159 7.17 -15.15 -5.29
CA THR A 159 5.93 -15.76 -5.76
C THR A 159 4.79 -15.60 -4.75
N VAL A 160 3.57 -15.83 -5.18
CA VAL A 160 2.40 -15.90 -4.29
C VAL A 160 2.61 -16.93 -3.20
N GLY A 161 3.19 -18.10 -3.55
CA GLY A 161 3.51 -19.17 -2.59
C GLY A 161 4.50 -18.73 -1.51
N ASP A 162 5.56 -18.00 -1.87
CA ASP A 162 6.54 -17.44 -0.92
C ASP A 162 5.90 -16.47 0.07
N MET A 163 4.86 -15.76 -0.39
CA MET A 163 4.21 -14.69 0.36
C MET A 163 3.05 -15.15 1.24
N ARG A 164 2.48 -16.34 1.03
CA ARG A 164 1.31 -16.79 1.81
C ARG A 164 1.58 -16.75 3.31
N GLY A 165 0.67 -16.09 4.05
CA GLY A 165 0.78 -15.89 5.48
C GLY A 165 1.87 -14.91 5.91
N LYS A 166 2.44 -14.13 4.98
CA LYS A 166 3.59 -13.23 5.21
C LYS A 166 3.26 -11.76 4.94
N ILE A 167 4.16 -10.92 5.42
CA ILE A 167 4.17 -9.47 5.23
C ILE A 167 5.45 -9.08 4.52
N LEU A 168 5.34 -8.38 3.40
CA LEU A 168 6.46 -7.73 2.74
C LEU A 168 6.46 -6.24 3.12
N LEU A 169 7.48 -5.80 3.84
CA LEU A 169 7.68 -4.39 4.18
C LEU A 169 8.62 -3.76 3.14
N LEU A 170 8.14 -2.72 2.47
CA LEU A 170 8.90 -1.94 1.49
C LEU A 170 9.02 -0.50 1.99
N SER A 171 10.24 -0.04 2.24
CA SER A 171 10.48 1.28 2.84
C SER A 171 11.09 2.28 1.86
N ARG A 172 10.64 3.53 1.95
CA ARG A 172 11.27 4.67 1.27
C ARG A 172 12.38 5.32 2.10
N ASP A 173 12.48 4.98 3.38
CA ASP A 173 13.44 5.59 4.29
C ASP A 173 14.86 5.13 4.00
N GLN A 174 15.80 6.02 4.23
CA GLN A 174 17.24 5.79 4.02
C GLN A 174 17.89 5.35 5.33
N TYR A 175 17.73 4.07 5.69
CA TYR A 175 18.31 3.53 6.93
C TYR A 175 19.84 3.52 6.91
N ALA A 176 20.44 3.63 8.08
CA ALA A 176 21.89 3.54 8.23
C ALA A 176 22.41 2.13 7.91
N VAL A 177 21.68 1.11 8.32
CA VAL A 177 21.93 -0.30 7.99
C VAL A 177 20.73 -0.86 7.25
N LYS A 178 20.89 -1.18 6.00
CA LYS A 178 19.83 -1.64 5.11
C LYS A 178 19.98 -3.10 4.75
N PRO A 179 18.84 -3.73 4.45
CA PRO A 179 17.48 -3.36 4.86
C PRO A 179 17.25 -3.71 6.32
N ILE A 180 16.21 -3.14 6.95
CA ILE A 180 15.79 -3.59 8.27
C ILE A 180 15.13 -4.97 8.15
N THR A 181 14.18 -5.09 7.25
CA THR A 181 13.55 -6.32 6.74
C THR A 181 12.84 -6.01 5.43
N GLY A 182 12.48 -7.02 4.66
CA GLY A 182 11.83 -6.81 3.36
C GLY A 182 12.75 -6.16 2.35
N GLY A 183 12.39 -4.96 1.89
CA GLY A 183 13.17 -4.21 0.91
C GLY A 183 13.03 -2.70 1.07
N PHE A 184 13.79 -1.96 0.29
CA PHE A 184 13.68 -0.50 0.27
C PHE A 184 13.77 0.05 -1.15
N PHE A 185 13.14 1.20 -1.37
CA PHE A 185 13.20 1.90 -2.63
C PHE A 185 14.52 2.67 -2.74
N GLN A 186 15.37 2.30 -3.69
CA GLN A 186 16.65 2.97 -3.90
C GLN A 186 16.45 4.36 -4.50
N SER A 187 15.52 4.47 -5.45
CA SER A 187 15.10 5.73 -6.02
C SER A 187 13.58 5.73 -6.17
N TRP A 188 12.98 6.86 -5.96
CA TRP A 188 11.55 7.07 -6.14
C TRP A 188 11.32 8.09 -7.24
N CYS A 189 10.91 7.63 -8.40
CA CYS A 189 10.64 8.45 -9.57
C CYS A 189 9.13 8.66 -9.68
N GLY A 190 8.57 9.61 -8.94
CA GLY A 190 7.13 9.79 -8.77
C GLY A 190 6.34 10.26 -10.02
N TRP A 191 6.95 10.28 -11.20
CA TRP A 191 6.38 10.86 -12.42
C TRP A 191 6.35 9.89 -13.58
N LEU A 192 5.52 10.16 -14.59
CA LEU A 192 5.42 9.39 -15.83
C LEU A 192 6.59 9.61 -16.82
N ASP A 193 7.70 10.13 -16.39
CA ASP A 193 8.89 10.12 -17.23
C ASP A 193 9.51 8.72 -17.22
N TRP A 194 9.24 7.97 -18.27
CA TRP A 194 9.75 6.60 -18.43
C TRP A 194 11.28 6.53 -18.48
N ASN A 195 11.96 7.60 -18.91
CA ASN A 195 13.41 7.66 -18.85
C ASN A 195 13.90 7.76 -17.41
N ALA A 196 13.20 8.53 -16.55
CA ALA A 196 13.50 8.58 -15.13
C ALA A 196 13.18 7.25 -14.44
N GLN A 197 12.12 6.51 -14.84
CA GLN A 197 11.77 5.20 -14.32
C GLN A 197 12.92 4.17 -14.45
N SER A 198 13.78 4.29 -15.44
CA SER A 198 14.91 3.37 -15.64
C SER A 198 15.89 3.34 -14.46
N SER A 199 15.94 4.39 -13.63
CA SER A 199 16.79 4.48 -12.43
C SER A 199 16.11 4.02 -11.16
N CYS A 200 14.79 3.81 -11.17
CA CYS A 200 14.01 3.37 -10.00
C CYS A 200 14.18 1.88 -9.75
N SER A 201 14.38 1.51 -8.49
CA SER A 201 14.49 0.10 -8.12
C SER A 201 14.11 -0.15 -6.68
N ILE A 202 13.71 -1.40 -6.40
CA ILE A 202 13.61 -1.96 -5.06
C ILE A 202 14.83 -2.81 -4.81
N ILE A 203 15.43 -2.69 -3.63
CA ILE A 203 16.60 -3.45 -3.19
C ILE A 203 16.24 -4.22 -1.92
N GLY A 204 16.61 -5.50 -1.88
CA GLY A 204 16.51 -6.37 -0.73
C GLY A 204 17.79 -6.41 0.10
N GLU A 205 17.98 -7.50 0.84
CA GLU A 205 19.05 -7.67 1.85
C GLU A 205 20.42 -7.92 1.24
N SER A 206 20.50 -8.28 -0.02
CA SER A 206 21.74 -8.68 -0.70
C SER A 206 21.98 -7.82 -1.93
N ALA A 207 23.25 -7.69 -2.32
CA ALA A 207 23.65 -7.07 -3.57
C ALA A 207 23.45 -8.00 -4.79
N ALA A 208 23.04 -9.26 -4.58
CA ALA A 208 22.77 -10.19 -5.67
C ALA A 208 21.59 -9.71 -6.54
N LEU A 209 21.58 -10.10 -7.81
CA LEU A 209 20.61 -9.59 -8.79
C LEU A 209 19.14 -9.94 -8.45
N ASP A 210 18.91 -11.08 -7.83
CA ASP A 210 17.61 -11.53 -7.37
C ASP A 210 17.04 -10.66 -6.23
N TYR A 211 17.88 -9.90 -5.52
CA TYR A 211 17.49 -8.93 -4.49
C TYR A 211 17.31 -7.51 -5.03
N LYS A 212 17.34 -7.33 -6.34
CA LYS A 212 17.10 -6.04 -6.97
C LYS A 212 16.07 -6.18 -8.10
N SER A 213 15.04 -5.33 -8.09
CA SER A 213 14.06 -5.26 -9.17
C SER A 213 13.95 -3.85 -9.71
N PRO A 214 13.77 -3.66 -11.04
CA PRO A 214 13.25 -2.43 -11.58
C PRO A 214 11.91 -2.08 -10.92
N LEU A 215 11.63 -0.79 -10.82
CA LEU A 215 10.40 -0.27 -10.23
C LEU A 215 9.80 0.80 -11.15
N TRP A 216 8.54 0.65 -11.49
CA TRP A 216 7.75 1.71 -12.13
C TRP A 216 6.83 2.34 -11.10
N VAL A 217 6.88 3.67 -10.99
CA VAL A 217 6.09 4.43 -10.03
C VAL A 217 5.29 5.51 -10.74
N GLN A 218 3.99 5.52 -10.57
CA GLN A 218 3.13 6.65 -10.82
C GLN A 218 2.70 7.23 -9.47
N ASP A 219 3.25 8.37 -9.11
CA ASP A 219 2.93 9.12 -7.89
C ASP A 219 2.73 10.62 -8.22
N TYR A 220 1.98 10.88 -9.31
CA TYR A 220 1.57 12.22 -9.67
C TYR A 220 0.52 12.70 -8.67
N ALA A 221 0.96 13.44 -7.65
CA ALA A 221 0.11 13.75 -6.50
C ALA A 221 -0.55 15.13 -6.61
N ASN A 222 0.02 16.09 -7.39
CA ASN A 222 -0.47 17.45 -7.45
C ASN A 222 -1.47 17.65 -8.58
N THR A 223 -2.73 17.95 -8.23
CA THR A 223 -3.82 18.15 -9.19
C THR A 223 -4.22 19.62 -9.33
N LYS A 224 -3.27 20.57 -9.21
CA LYS A 224 -3.56 21.98 -9.53
C LYS A 224 -4.06 22.12 -10.98
N ASP A 225 -5.08 22.93 -11.17
CA ASP A 225 -5.63 23.21 -12.51
C ASP A 225 -4.57 23.74 -13.48
N SER A 226 -3.63 24.58 -12.98
CA SER A 226 -2.51 25.09 -13.76
C SER A 226 -1.55 23.98 -14.29
N GLU A 227 -1.61 22.78 -13.74
CA GLU A 227 -0.79 21.63 -14.10
C GLU A 227 -1.60 20.51 -14.79
N GLY A 228 -2.87 20.76 -15.13
CA GLY A 228 -3.74 19.82 -15.82
C GLY A 228 -4.77 19.12 -14.93
N GLY A 229 -4.82 19.48 -13.64
CA GLY A 229 -5.88 19.09 -12.72
C GLY A 229 -6.06 17.57 -12.55
N VAL A 230 -7.29 17.18 -12.17
CA VAL A 230 -7.71 15.78 -11.99
C VAL A 230 -7.59 14.98 -13.29
N ALA A 231 -7.87 15.58 -14.44
CA ALA A 231 -7.78 14.90 -15.73
C ALA A 231 -6.38 14.36 -16.01
N LYS A 232 -5.34 15.13 -15.68
CA LYS A 232 -3.94 14.68 -15.81
C LYS A 232 -3.61 13.53 -14.86
N LYS A 233 -4.16 13.56 -13.63
CA LYS A 233 -4.02 12.44 -12.69
C LYS A 233 -4.66 11.17 -13.23
N VAL A 234 -5.89 11.25 -13.73
CA VAL A 234 -6.59 10.12 -14.34
C VAL A 234 -5.79 9.57 -15.52
N SER A 235 -5.28 10.45 -16.40
CA SER A 235 -4.40 10.03 -17.51
C SER A 235 -3.16 9.29 -16.99
N ALA A 236 -2.49 9.84 -15.97
CA ALA A 236 -1.30 9.24 -15.38
C ALA A 236 -1.56 7.83 -14.83
N VAL A 237 -2.67 7.64 -14.09
CA VAL A 237 -3.07 6.33 -13.57
C VAL A 237 -3.35 5.35 -14.71
N THR A 238 -4.13 5.80 -15.72
CA THR A 238 -4.53 4.97 -16.86
C THR A 238 -3.32 4.57 -17.71
N GLU A 239 -2.41 5.50 -17.99
CA GLU A 239 -1.18 5.22 -18.72
C GLU A 239 -0.29 4.21 -18.01
N MET A 240 -0.16 4.29 -16.67
CA MET A 240 0.58 3.29 -15.90
C MET A 240 -0.10 1.92 -15.97
N LEU A 241 -1.42 1.85 -15.85
CA LEU A 241 -2.17 0.60 -16.00
C LEU A 241 -1.98 0.00 -17.40
N ASP A 242 -2.12 0.81 -18.44
CA ASP A 242 -1.92 0.37 -19.82
C ASP A 242 -0.48 -0.10 -20.09
N HIS A 243 0.50 0.62 -19.57
CA HIS A 243 1.91 0.25 -19.68
C HIS A 243 2.22 -1.05 -18.94
N SER A 244 1.77 -1.18 -17.69
CA SER A 244 2.04 -2.38 -16.88
C SER A 244 1.32 -3.63 -17.40
N THR A 245 0.10 -3.50 -17.94
CA THR A 245 -0.64 -4.65 -18.50
C THR A 245 -0.06 -5.15 -19.83
N LYS A 246 0.67 -4.31 -20.56
CA LYS A 246 1.39 -4.70 -21.79
C LYS A 246 2.74 -5.35 -21.51
N HIS A 247 3.26 -5.21 -20.29
CA HIS A 247 4.51 -5.83 -19.90
C HIS A 247 4.35 -7.34 -19.77
N VAL A 248 5.20 -8.09 -20.46
CA VAL A 248 5.18 -9.56 -20.45
C VAL A 248 6.36 -10.05 -19.61
N THR A 249 6.07 -10.63 -18.47
CA THR A 249 7.05 -11.33 -17.64
C THR A 249 7.13 -12.78 -18.09
N LYS A 250 8.21 -13.14 -18.80
CA LYS A 250 8.46 -14.52 -19.28
C LYS A 250 9.21 -15.33 -18.24
N ASP A 251 10.13 -14.69 -17.56
CA ASP A 251 10.95 -15.27 -16.49
C ASP A 251 11.30 -14.19 -15.44
N GLU A 252 12.08 -14.55 -14.44
CA GLU A 252 12.46 -13.65 -13.35
C GLU A 252 13.27 -12.43 -13.80
N SER A 253 13.95 -12.48 -14.96
CA SER A 253 14.73 -11.35 -15.46
C SER A 253 13.85 -10.23 -16.00
N ASP A 254 12.62 -10.55 -16.40
CA ASP A 254 11.62 -9.61 -16.90
C ASP A 254 10.78 -8.98 -15.77
N VAL A 255 10.92 -9.42 -14.53
CA VAL A 255 10.14 -8.92 -13.40
C VAL A 255 10.35 -7.42 -13.19
N VAL A 256 9.24 -6.68 -13.15
CA VAL A 256 9.15 -5.27 -12.78
C VAL A 256 8.07 -5.12 -11.74
N TRP A 257 8.38 -4.42 -10.65
CA TRP A 257 7.38 -4.05 -9.65
C TRP A 257 6.75 -2.72 -10.04
N VAL A 258 5.45 -2.59 -9.80
CA VAL A 258 4.68 -1.40 -10.18
C VAL A 258 3.94 -0.83 -8.99
N PHE A 259 4.08 0.47 -8.76
CA PHE A 259 3.26 1.22 -7.82
C PHE A 259 2.51 2.32 -8.56
N ASN A 260 1.18 2.26 -8.49
CA ASN A 260 0.30 3.18 -9.19
C ASN A 260 -0.65 3.83 -8.18
N PHE A 261 -0.34 5.05 -7.74
CA PHE A 261 -1.12 5.76 -6.75
C PHE A 261 -2.29 6.49 -7.40
N ALA A 262 -3.51 6.15 -6.99
CA ALA A 262 -4.72 6.89 -7.39
C ALA A 262 -4.92 8.18 -6.56
N SER A 263 -4.30 8.27 -5.37
CA SER A 263 -4.39 9.44 -4.49
C SER A 263 -3.77 10.68 -5.10
N ALA A 264 -4.36 11.84 -4.82
CA ALA A 264 -3.88 13.14 -5.25
C ALA A 264 -4.40 14.26 -4.33
N TYR A 265 -3.82 15.46 -4.44
CA TYR A 265 -4.26 16.63 -3.70
C TYR A 265 -4.27 17.89 -4.60
N PRO A 266 -5.17 18.85 -4.36
CA PRO A 266 -5.35 20.02 -5.24
C PRO A 266 -4.28 21.11 -5.05
N GLY A 267 -3.24 20.86 -4.28
CA GLY A 267 -2.09 21.76 -4.15
C GLY A 267 -2.31 23.05 -3.35
N SER A 268 -3.46 23.24 -2.71
CA SER A 268 -3.70 24.34 -1.77
C SER A 268 -4.57 23.89 -0.59
N LEU A 269 -4.29 24.45 0.60
CA LEU A 269 -5.10 24.21 1.81
C LEU A 269 -6.55 24.69 1.67
N SER A 270 -6.80 25.68 0.80
CA SER A 270 -8.15 26.22 0.56
C SER A 270 -9.08 25.28 -0.19
N THR A 271 -8.53 24.21 -0.79
CA THR A 271 -9.28 23.19 -1.53
C THR A 271 -9.20 21.81 -0.86
N ALA A 272 -8.95 21.78 0.44
CA ALA A 272 -8.78 20.54 1.24
C ALA A 272 -10.00 19.60 1.17
N ASN A 273 -11.20 20.07 0.82
CA ASN A 273 -12.35 19.23 0.53
C ASN A 273 -12.13 18.28 -0.67
N GLY A 274 -11.19 18.58 -1.56
CA GLY A 274 -10.83 17.72 -2.69
C GLY A 274 -10.11 16.43 -2.32
N TYR A 275 -9.56 16.31 -1.10
CA TYR A 275 -8.97 15.04 -0.64
C TYR A 275 -10.01 13.91 -0.53
N ARG A 276 -11.24 14.23 -0.11
CA ARG A 276 -12.33 13.26 -0.02
C ARG A 276 -12.86 12.84 -1.38
N GLU A 277 -12.93 13.78 -2.33
CA GLU A 277 -13.44 13.51 -3.67
C GLU A 277 -12.47 12.65 -4.50
N ASN A 278 -11.15 12.76 -4.25
CA ASN A 278 -10.14 11.99 -4.97
C ASN A 278 -9.83 10.62 -4.33
N ALA A 279 -10.25 10.36 -3.10
CA ALA A 279 -10.05 9.08 -2.43
C ALA A 279 -11.14 8.03 -2.76
N THR A 280 -12.16 8.41 -3.52
CA THR A 280 -13.35 7.57 -3.83
C THR A 280 -13.33 6.96 -5.24
N TYR A 281 -12.22 7.00 -5.96
CA TYR A 281 -12.11 6.42 -7.31
C TYR A 281 -11.21 5.20 -7.36
#